data_875ea07b580987222095025b3dfe0c21
#
_entry.id   875ea07b580987222095025b3dfe0c21
#
_cell.length_a   1.000
_cell.length_b   1.000
_cell.length_c   1.000
_cell.angle_alpha   90.00
_cell.angle_beta   90.00
_cell.angle_gamma   90.00
#
_symmetry.space_group_name_H-M   'P 1'
#
loop_
_entity.id
_entity.type
_entity.pdbx_description
1 polymer ?
#
loop_
_entity_poly.entity_id
_entity_poly.type
_entity_poly.pdbx_seq_one_letter_code
_entity_poly.pdbx_strand_id
1 'polypeptide(L)'
;MIRIFFLSLLSCVLATTSQAQSLFPVSPHSFHDEPIDTAVLRVVYRMRFIPDIHQPKQKEEQELELLLGKRYEQFRFNAAGYGKEISKPSGSGLNIPEEGLAASVFIFDKHLGHRQTYVKGIAPSMVSYTEKEASPQWDIKAETELIMGYTCQKAEAKYLGRTYTAWFTSDIPVSSGPWKLRGLPGLILRVTDSNREYQFEAILIESNLKNTIFIMPVKDRYTLTSRKKVNELLKHMHKDILQAGEVINGRRPQVIGSNASVISVPYNPIELE
;
A
#
# COMPACT_ATOMS: atom_id res chain seq x y z
N MET A 1 -68.49 15.31 -45.51
CA MET A 1 -68.05 14.53 -44.34
C MET A 1 -66.53 14.28 -44.42
N ILE A 2 -65.73 15.17 -43.79
CA ILE A 2 -64.25 15.13 -43.85
C ILE A 2 -63.79 14.51 -42.60
N ARG A 3 -63.13 13.36 -42.67
CA ARG A 3 -62.46 12.69 -41.50
C ARG A 3 -61.03 13.20 -41.42
N ILE A 4 -60.74 13.89 -40.34
CA ILE A 4 -59.41 14.37 -39.98
C ILE A 4 -58.71 13.23 -39.19
N PHE A 5 -57.61 12.73 -39.78
CA PHE A 5 -56.71 11.78 -39.07
C PHE A 5 -55.70 12.60 -38.25
N PHE A 6 -55.74 12.43 -36.93
CA PHE A 6 -54.69 12.89 -36.01
C PHE A 6 -53.52 11.89 -36.05
N LEU A 7 -52.39 12.30 -36.62
CA LEU A 7 -51.13 11.59 -36.46
C LEU A 7 -50.49 12.06 -35.14
N SER A 8 -50.48 11.20 -34.12
CA SER A 8 -49.70 11.42 -32.92
C SER A 8 -48.24 11.08 -33.18
N LEU A 9 -47.37 12.10 -33.24
CA LEU A 9 -45.92 11.92 -33.21
C LEU A 9 -45.49 11.53 -31.81
N LEU A 10 -45.16 10.26 -31.65
CA LEU A 10 -44.52 9.74 -30.43
C LEU A 10 -43.03 10.06 -30.52
N SER A 11 -42.59 11.16 -29.89
CA SER A 11 -41.18 11.50 -29.75
C SER A 11 -40.53 10.56 -28.74
N CYS A 12 -39.81 9.56 -29.28
CA CYS A 12 -38.97 8.67 -28.51
C CYS A 12 -37.73 9.47 -28.07
N VAL A 13 -37.75 9.99 -26.84
CA VAL A 13 -36.55 10.55 -26.20
C VAL A 13 -35.66 9.38 -25.84
N LEU A 14 -34.68 9.11 -26.67
CA LEU A 14 -33.56 8.22 -26.33
C LEU A 14 -32.72 8.90 -25.23
N ALA A 15 -33.01 8.57 -23.99
CA ALA A 15 -32.12 8.87 -22.91
C ALA A 15 -30.83 8.04 -23.09
N THR A 16 -29.82 8.63 -23.71
CA THR A 16 -28.47 8.07 -23.68
C THR A 16 -27.95 8.18 -22.26
N THR A 17 -28.12 7.11 -21.46
CA THR A 17 -27.39 6.94 -20.22
C THR A 17 -25.92 6.78 -20.59
N SER A 18 -25.16 7.86 -20.47
CA SER A 18 -23.71 7.81 -20.48
C SER A 18 -23.27 6.95 -19.29
N GLN A 19 -23.10 5.66 -19.53
CA GLN A 19 -22.37 4.81 -18.61
C GLN A 19 -20.93 5.29 -18.69
N ALA A 20 -20.48 5.98 -17.65
CA ALA A 20 -19.06 6.18 -17.41
C ALA A 20 -18.43 4.80 -17.31
N GLN A 21 -17.84 4.32 -18.41
CA GLN A 21 -17.05 3.11 -18.40
C GLN A 21 -15.91 3.34 -17.42
N SER A 22 -15.88 2.54 -16.35
CA SER A 22 -14.76 2.55 -15.42
C SER A 22 -13.50 2.31 -16.26
N LEU A 23 -12.53 3.20 -16.13
CA LEU A 23 -11.24 3.12 -16.85
C LEU A 23 -10.48 1.81 -16.61
N PHE A 24 -10.98 0.98 -15.69
CA PHE A 24 -10.38 -0.27 -15.26
C PHE A 24 -11.44 -1.37 -15.13
N PRO A 25 -11.18 -2.59 -15.61
CA PRO A 25 -12.09 -3.71 -15.40
C PRO A 25 -12.15 -4.04 -13.90
N VAL A 26 -13.34 -4.00 -13.33
CA VAL A 26 -13.58 -4.45 -11.95
C VAL A 26 -13.52 -5.97 -11.93
N SER A 27 -12.63 -6.54 -11.11
CA SER A 27 -12.58 -7.99 -10.93
C SER A 27 -13.80 -8.48 -10.15
N PRO A 28 -14.57 -9.46 -10.67
CA PRO A 28 -15.75 -9.98 -10.01
C PRO A 28 -15.41 -11.04 -8.95
N HIS A 29 -14.28 -10.93 -8.23
CA HIS A 29 -13.92 -11.94 -7.26
C HIS A 29 -14.88 -11.95 -6.07
N SER A 30 -15.42 -13.14 -5.82
CA SER A 30 -16.22 -13.48 -4.65
C SER A 30 -15.46 -13.11 -3.37
N PHE A 31 -16.14 -12.38 -2.49
CA PHE A 31 -15.63 -12.09 -1.14
C PHE A 31 -15.58 -13.41 -0.36
N HIS A 32 -14.40 -13.99 -0.20
CA HIS A 32 -14.21 -15.08 0.72
C HIS A 32 -14.05 -14.51 2.12
N ASP A 33 -14.97 -14.85 3.00
CA ASP A 33 -14.89 -14.52 4.43
C ASP A 33 -13.89 -15.40 5.18
N GLU A 34 -13.37 -16.41 4.52
CA GLU A 34 -12.46 -17.38 5.12
C GLU A 34 -11.00 -16.91 5.07
N PRO A 35 -10.24 -17.20 6.13
CA PRO A 35 -8.80 -16.95 6.14
C PRO A 35 -8.11 -17.76 5.02
N ILE A 36 -7.10 -17.17 4.39
CA ILE A 36 -6.29 -17.86 3.38
C ILE A 36 -5.12 -18.61 4.00
N ASP A 37 -4.69 -18.24 5.21
CA ASP A 37 -3.64 -18.93 5.98
C ASP A 37 -3.74 -18.55 7.47
N THR A 38 -2.89 -19.19 8.29
CA THR A 38 -2.71 -18.88 9.70
C THR A 38 -1.26 -18.46 9.94
N ALA A 39 -1.06 -17.33 10.58
CA ALA A 39 0.26 -16.84 10.92
C ALA A 39 0.91 -17.73 11.98
N VAL A 40 2.18 -18.09 11.76
CA VAL A 40 3.05 -18.79 12.70
C VAL A 40 4.10 -17.87 13.31
N LEU A 41 4.34 -16.74 12.67
CA LEU A 41 5.23 -15.67 13.12
C LEU A 41 4.61 -14.33 12.81
N ARG A 42 4.66 -13.41 13.77
CA ARG A 42 4.26 -12.02 13.63
C ARG A 42 5.44 -11.12 13.96
N VAL A 43 5.71 -10.16 13.10
CA VAL A 43 6.74 -9.14 13.32
C VAL A 43 6.10 -7.77 13.16
N VAL A 44 6.24 -6.89 14.14
CA VAL A 44 5.82 -5.50 14.02
C VAL A 44 7.05 -4.65 13.73
N TYR A 45 6.95 -3.85 12.68
CA TYR A 45 7.98 -2.89 12.29
C TYR A 45 7.50 -1.47 12.53
N ARG A 46 8.36 -0.67 13.11
CA ARG A 46 8.25 0.77 13.07
C ARG A 46 8.92 1.28 11.81
N MET A 47 8.15 1.92 10.95
CA MET A 47 8.65 2.62 9.77
C MET A 47 8.73 4.11 10.07
N ARG A 48 9.91 4.70 9.87
CA ARG A 48 10.10 6.15 9.82
C ARG A 48 10.38 6.56 8.40
N PHE A 49 9.71 7.59 7.93
CA PHE A 49 9.92 8.07 6.56
C PHE A 49 9.82 9.60 6.48
N ILE A 50 10.38 10.14 5.40
CA ILE A 50 10.35 11.55 5.07
C ILE A 50 9.32 11.74 3.95
N PRO A 51 8.12 12.28 4.21
CA PRO A 51 7.10 12.51 3.18
C PRO A 51 7.55 13.52 2.13
N ASP A 52 8.23 14.59 2.56
CA ASP A 52 8.69 15.69 1.73
C ASP A 52 10.23 15.81 1.76
N ILE A 53 10.87 15.47 0.64
CA ILE A 53 12.34 15.58 0.50
C ILE A 53 12.86 17.00 0.67
N HIS A 54 12.01 18.02 0.48
CA HIS A 54 12.36 19.44 0.71
C HIS A 54 12.28 19.83 2.18
N GLN A 55 11.65 18.98 3.01
CA GLN A 55 11.52 19.14 4.45
C GLN A 55 12.08 17.94 5.23
N PRO A 56 13.37 17.59 5.07
CA PRO A 56 13.92 16.32 5.58
C PRO A 56 13.94 16.20 7.11
N LYS A 57 13.65 17.26 7.82
CA LYS A 57 13.49 17.25 9.28
C LYS A 57 12.11 16.77 9.72
N GLN A 58 11.10 16.88 8.85
CA GLN A 58 9.75 16.37 9.10
C GLN A 58 9.72 14.89 8.78
N LYS A 59 9.69 14.07 9.81
CA LYS A 59 9.60 12.62 9.69
C LYS A 59 8.27 12.16 10.21
N GLU A 60 7.68 11.19 9.53
CA GLU A 60 6.49 10.48 9.97
C GLU A 60 6.83 9.07 10.42
N GLU A 61 5.97 8.51 11.26
CA GLU A 61 6.15 7.19 11.83
C GLU A 61 4.87 6.37 11.66
N GLN A 62 5.02 5.13 11.21
CA GLN A 62 3.94 4.16 11.06
C GLN A 62 4.34 2.82 11.65
N GLU A 63 3.39 2.11 12.27
CA GLU A 63 3.59 0.74 12.68
C GLU A 63 2.92 -0.19 11.66
N LEU A 64 3.71 -1.12 11.15
CA LEU A 64 3.33 -2.08 10.13
C LEU A 64 3.60 -3.48 10.66
N GLU A 65 2.78 -4.46 10.30
CA GLU A 65 2.99 -5.84 10.72
C GLU A 65 3.22 -6.76 9.53
N LEU A 66 4.13 -7.69 9.72
CA LEU A 66 4.39 -8.82 8.85
C LEU A 66 3.83 -10.07 9.51
N LEU A 67 2.89 -10.71 8.86
CA LEU A 67 2.33 -12.00 9.24
C LEU A 67 2.89 -13.06 8.32
N LEU A 68 3.53 -14.09 8.88
CA LEU A 68 4.10 -15.19 8.13
C LEU A 68 3.30 -16.46 8.43
N GLY A 69 2.59 -16.97 7.44
CA GLY A 69 1.92 -18.25 7.45
C GLY A 69 2.74 -19.34 6.75
N LYS A 70 2.16 -20.51 6.56
CA LYS A 70 2.80 -21.63 5.85
C LYS A 70 2.97 -21.31 4.36
N ARG A 71 1.92 -20.81 3.73
CA ARG A 71 1.89 -20.49 2.30
C ARG A 71 1.98 -18.99 2.03
N TYR A 72 1.25 -18.18 2.81
CA TYR A 72 1.14 -16.75 2.55
C TYR A 72 1.94 -15.93 3.55
N GLU A 73 2.42 -14.78 3.09
CA GLU A 73 2.92 -13.69 3.93
C GLU A 73 2.05 -12.47 3.66
N GLN A 74 1.69 -11.74 4.72
CA GLN A 74 0.93 -10.50 4.60
C GLN A 74 1.67 -9.39 5.32
N PHE A 75 1.96 -8.31 4.60
CA PHE A 75 2.50 -7.08 5.18
C PHE A 75 1.44 -5.99 5.08
N ARG A 76 1.11 -5.38 6.20
CA ARG A 76 0.02 -4.41 6.30
C ARG A 76 0.21 -3.46 7.47
N PHE A 77 -0.66 -2.47 7.54
CA PHE A 77 -0.75 -1.59 8.69
C PHE A 77 -1.13 -2.37 9.97
N ASN A 78 -0.47 -2.04 11.10
CA ASN A 78 -0.77 -2.65 12.40
C ASN A 78 -1.95 -1.96 13.07
N ALA A 79 -3.17 -2.48 12.88
CA ALA A 79 -4.38 -1.91 13.47
C ALA A 79 -4.42 -1.96 15.00
N ALA A 80 -3.67 -2.87 15.64
CA ALA A 80 -3.62 -2.97 17.10
C ALA A 80 -2.76 -1.87 17.76
N GLY A 81 -1.83 -1.26 17.00
CA GLY A 81 -1.04 -0.09 17.42
C GLY A 81 -1.82 1.24 17.41
N TYR A 82 -3.01 1.25 16.82
CA TYR A 82 -3.84 2.46 16.60
C TYR A 82 -4.54 3.01 17.86
N GLY A 83 -4.28 2.46 19.03
CA GLY A 83 -4.81 3.03 20.28
C GLY A 83 -4.20 4.36 20.72
N LYS A 84 -3.19 4.86 19.99
CA LYS A 84 -2.65 6.21 20.16
C LYS A 84 -3.11 7.04 18.98
N GLU A 85 -3.97 8.01 19.26
CA GLU A 85 -4.52 8.99 18.33
C GLU A 85 -3.47 9.44 17.30
N ILE A 86 -3.59 8.95 16.06
CA ILE A 86 -3.15 9.77 14.94
C ILE A 86 -4.18 10.89 14.92
N SER A 87 -3.76 12.07 15.35
CA SER A 87 -4.52 13.30 15.20
C SER A 87 -4.82 13.43 13.71
N LYS A 88 -6.04 13.01 13.32
CA LYS A 88 -6.57 13.34 12.00
C LYS A 88 -6.44 14.84 11.86
N PRO A 89 -5.88 15.34 10.76
CA PRO A 89 -5.92 16.77 10.52
C PRO A 89 -7.39 17.18 10.54
N SER A 90 -7.76 17.90 11.59
CA SER A 90 -9.11 18.39 11.84
C SER A 90 -9.47 19.34 10.70
N GLY A 91 -10.48 19.03 9.91
CA GLY A 91 -11.30 20.04 9.28
C GLY A 91 -11.28 20.21 7.77
N SER A 92 -10.51 19.48 6.97
CA SER A 92 -10.76 19.44 5.53
C SER A 92 -11.48 18.16 5.19
N GLY A 93 -12.67 18.22 4.63
CA GLY A 93 -13.41 17.05 4.14
C GLY A 93 -12.75 16.36 2.91
N LEU A 94 -11.47 16.57 2.70
CA LEU A 94 -10.61 15.92 1.73
C LEU A 94 -10.03 14.67 2.40
N ASN A 95 -10.37 13.49 1.88
CA ASN A 95 -9.61 12.28 2.15
C ASN A 95 -8.27 12.40 1.44
N ILE A 96 -7.28 12.99 2.12
CA ILE A 96 -5.89 12.93 1.66
C ILE A 96 -5.49 11.47 1.75
N PRO A 97 -4.90 10.87 0.69
CA PRO A 97 -4.39 9.51 0.78
C PRO A 97 -3.45 9.40 1.98
N GLU A 98 -3.61 8.32 2.75
CA GLU A 98 -2.66 8.03 3.82
C GLU A 98 -1.28 7.93 3.20
N GLU A 99 -0.34 8.70 3.73
CA GLU A 99 1.03 8.72 3.22
C GLU A 99 1.78 7.44 3.62
N GLY A 100 2.84 7.13 2.90
CA GLY A 100 3.66 5.95 3.15
C GLY A 100 2.97 4.64 2.76
N LEU A 101 3.15 3.60 3.57
CA LEU A 101 2.66 2.25 3.31
C LEU A 101 1.35 1.90 4.02
N ALA A 102 0.82 2.79 4.88
CA ALA A 102 -0.38 2.51 5.67
C ALA A 102 -1.62 2.23 4.81
N ALA A 103 -1.70 2.85 3.62
CA ALA A 103 -2.77 2.61 2.66
C ALA A 103 -2.64 1.28 1.89
N SER A 104 -1.57 0.51 2.09
CA SER A 104 -1.26 -0.65 1.26
C SER A 104 -1.32 -1.96 2.04
N VAL A 105 -1.78 -3.00 1.35
CA VAL A 105 -1.70 -4.39 1.82
C VAL A 105 -0.95 -5.21 0.77
N PHE A 106 0.06 -5.94 1.22
CA PHE A 106 0.89 -6.80 0.38
C PHE A 106 0.66 -8.25 0.79
N ILE A 107 0.26 -9.10 -0.15
CA ILE A 107 0.10 -10.53 0.08
C ILE A 107 1.04 -11.27 -0.87
N PHE A 108 1.96 -12.03 -0.32
CA PHE A 108 2.90 -12.84 -1.08
C PHE A 108 2.53 -14.33 -0.98
N ASP A 109 2.34 -14.99 -2.12
CA ASP A 109 2.16 -16.44 -2.21
C ASP A 109 3.53 -17.09 -2.43
N LYS A 110 4.03 -17.78 -1.41
CA LYS A 110 5.34 -18.46 -1.44
C LYS A 110 5.42 -19.60 -2.45
N HIS A 111 4.28 -20.26 -2.76
CA HIS A 111 4.24 -21.34 -3.72
C HIS A 111 4.29 -20.83 -5.17
N LEU A 112 3.61 -19.73 -5.45
CA LEU A 112 3.58 -19.15 -6.79
C LEU A 112 4.73 -18.17 -7.04
N GLY A 113 5.36 -17.66 -6.00
CA GLY A 113 6.37 -16.61 -6.09
C GLY A 113 5.80 -15.29 -6.60
N HIS A 114 4.51 -15.04 -6.34
CA HIS A 114 3.82 -13.84 -6.76
C HIS A 114 3.36 -13.01 -5.57
N ARG A 115 3.42 -11.69 -5.73
CA ARG A 115 2.91 -10.72 -4.78
C ARG A 115 1.71 -10.00 -5.35
N GLN A 116 0.63 -9.98 -4.59
CA GLN A 116 -0.52 -9.14 -4.82
C GLN A 116 -0.43 -7.92 -3.93
N THR A 117 -0.45 -6.74 -4.53
CA THR A 117 -0.44 -5.46 -3.82
C THR A 117 -1.80 -4.78 -3.98
N TYR A 118 -2.36 -4.30 -2.88
CA TYR A 118 -3.61 -3.55 -2.81
C TYR A 118 -3.31 -2.17 -2.25
N VAL A 119 -3.79 -1.13 -2.93
CA VAL A 119 -3.58 0.27 -2.53
C VAL A 119 -4.91 0.97 -2.42
N LYS A 120 -5.18 1.57 -1.26
CA LYS A 120 -6.39 2.38 -0.97
C LYS A 120 -6.21 3.82 -1.44
N GLY A 121 -7.33 4.53 -1.57
CA GLY A 121 -7.32 5.99 -1.76
C GLY A 121 -7.15 6.46 -3.19
N ILE A 122 -6.98 5.56 -4.17
CA ILE A 122 -6.79 5.94 -5.59
C ILE A 122 -8.13 6.00 -6.35
N ALA A 123 -9.16 5.30 -5.87
CA ALA A 123 -10.47 5.22 -6.51
C ALA A 123 -11.55 5.01 -5.44
N PRO A 124 -12.86 4.99 -5.80
CA PRO A 124 -13.93 4.60 -4.88
C PRO A 124 -13.73 3.21 -4.26
N SER A 125 -12.89 2.39 -4.92
CA SER A 125 -12.41 1.09 -4.46
C SER A 125 -10.89 1.06 -4.45
N MET A 126 -10.30 0.02 -3.86
CA MET A 126 -8.85 -0.21 -3.94
C MET A 126 -8.42 -0.47 -5.39
N VAL A 127 -7.19 -0.09 -5.74
CA VAL A 127 -6.51 -0.63 -6.92
C VAL A 127 -5.56 -1.74 -6.51
N SER A 128 -5.32 -2.68 -7.42
CA SER A 128 -4.51 -3.84 -7.15
C SER A 128 -3.68 -4.23 -8.37
N TYR A 129 -2.49 -4.76 -8.11
CA TYR A 129 -1.65 -5.36 -9.14
C TYR A 129 -0.94 -6.59 -8.62
N THR A 130 -0.64 -7.51 -9.54
CA THR A 130 0.15 -8.71 -9.26
C THR A 130 1.50 -8.58 -9.96
N GLU A 131 2.56 -8.92 -9.25
CA GLU A 131 3.91 -8.98 -9.79
C GLU A 131 4.59 -10.29 -9.39
N LYS A 132 5.47 -10.80 -10.26
CA LYS A 132 6.38 -11.86 -9.88
C LYS A 132 7.37 -11.27 -8.89
N GLU A 133 7.62 -12.00 -7.80
CA GLU A 133 8.57 -11.52 -6.80
C GLU A 133 9.97 -11.45 -7.39
N ALA A 134 10.57 -10.28 -7.27
CA ALA A 134 11.98 -10.04 -7.57
C ALA A 134 12.65 -9.62 -6.26
N SER A 135 13.34 -10.55 -5.62
CA SER A 135 14.11 -10.22 -4.41
C SER A 135 15.31 -9.35 -4.74
N PRO A 136 15.69 -8.41 -3.86
CA PRO A 136 16.94 -7.69 -3.98
C PRO A 136 18.13 -8.65 -4.10
N GLN A 137 19.12 -8.29 -4.89
CA GLN A 137 20.40 -9.02 -4.93
C GLN A 137 21.29 -8.47 -3.83
N TRP A 138 21.34 -9.20 -2.71
CA TRP A 138 22.05 -8.79 -1.52
C TRP A 138 23.54 -9.12 -1.58
N ASP A 139 24.35 -8.13 -1.25
CA ASP A 139 25.78 -8.28 -0.95
C ASP A 139 25.93 -8.36 0.58
N ILE A 140 26.16 -9.58 1.09
CA ILE A 140 26.28 -9.84 2.53
C ILE A 140 27.67 -9.45 3.00
N LYS A 141 27.74 -8.65 4.05
CA LYS A 141 28.96 -8.11 4.64
C LYS A 141 29.36 -8.88 5.89
N ALA A 142 30.59 -8.69 6.35
CA ALA A 142 31.10 -9.33 7.56
C ALA A 142 30.65 -8.65 8.85
N GLU A 143 30.18 -7.39 8.77
CA GLU A 143 29.78 -6.62 9.93
C GLU A 143 28.56 -7.24 10.62
N THR A 144 28.61 -7.26 11.94
CA THR A 144 27.53 -7.75 12.79
C THR A 144 27.14 -6.71 13.83
N GLU A 145 25.87 -6.74 14.25
CA GLU A 145 25.30 -5.87 15.28
C GLU A 145 24.25 -6.64 16.08
N LEU A 146 24.10 -6.31 17.37
CA LEU A 146 23.06 -6.89 18.22
C LEU A 146 21.78 -6.04 18.11
N ILE A 147 20.68 -6.63 17.62
CA ILE A 147 19.37 -5.98 17.50
C ILE A 147 18.32 -6.86 18.17
N MET A 148 17.57 -6.31 19.13
CA MET A 148 16.56 -7.04 19.92
C MET A 148 17.07 -8.36 20.55
N GLY A 149 18.37 -8.44 20.87
CA GLY A 149 18.98 -9.63 21.42
C GLY A 149 19.43 -10.68 20.40
N TYR A 150 19.22 -10.43 19.10
CA TYR A 150 19.67 -11.27 17.99
C TYR A 150 20.99 -10.75 17.40
N THR A 151 21.91 -11.64 17.10
CA THR A 151 23.08 -11.29 16.27
C THR A 151 22.65 -11.13 14.85
N CYS A 152 22.76 -9.90 14.33
CA CYS A 152 22.37 -9.55 12.97
C CYS A 152 23.59 -9.30 12.12
N GLN A 153 23.57 -9.78 10.88
CA GLN A 153 24.60 -9.54 9.86
C GLN A 153 24.14 -8.48 8.88
N LYS A 154 25.06 -7.64 8.41
CA LYS A 154 24.79 -6.57 7.46
C LYS A 154 24.69 -7.12 6.03
N ALA A 155 23.79 -6.54 5.24
CA ALA A 155 23.69 -6.76 3.81
C ALA A 155 23.30 -5.47 3.09
N GLU A 156 23.75 -5.33 1.84
CA GLU A 156 23.46 -4.16 1.01
C GLU A 156 22.91 -4.58 -0.35
N ALA A 157 21.94 -3.83 -0.88
CA ALA A 157 21.38 -4.06 -2.21
C ALA A 157 20.83 -2.80 -2.84
N LYS A 158 20.80 -2.77 -4.18
CA LYS A 158 19.96 -1.83 -4.95
C LYS A 158 18.64 -2.51 -5.28
N TYR A 159 17.54 -1.81 -5.01
CA TYR A 159 16.22 -2.36 -5.28
C TYR A 159 15.20 -1.24 -5.50
N LEU A 160 14.44 -1.32 -6.58
CA LEU A 160 13.39 -0.36 -6.96
C LEU A 160 13.83 1.11 -6.85
N GLY A 161 15.02 1.40 -7.39
CA GLY A 161 15.59 2.75 -7.47
C GLY A 161 16.28 3.26 -6.19
N ARG A 162 16.28 2.48 -5.10
CA ARG A 162 16.96 2.84 -3.83
C ARG A 162 18.08 1.87 -3.50
N THR A 163 19.07 2.34 -2.75
CA THR A 163 20.12 1.48 -2.16
C THR A 163 19.76 1.27 -0.69
N TYR A 164 19.69 0.01 -0.27
CA TYR A 164 19.33 -0.38 1.09
C TYR A 164 20.51 -1.00 1.82
N THR A 165 20.60 -0.69 3.11
CA THR A 165 21.41 -1.43 4.10
C THR A 165 20.45 -2.16 5.02
N ALA A 166 20.55 -3.48 5.05
CA ALA A 166 19.73 -4.36 5.90
C ALA A 166 20.59 -5.05 6.96
N TRP A 167 19.95 -5.33 8.10
CA TRP A 167 20.48 -6.15 9.18
C TRP A 167 19.53 -7.32 9.38
N PHE A 168 20.00 -8.53 9.18
CA PHE A 168 19.19 -9.75 9.27
C PHE A 168 19.81 -10.75 10.25
N THR A 169 18.96 -11.60 10.83
CA THR A 169 19.41 -12.66 11.72
C THR A 169 19.09 -14.05 11.16
N SER A 170 20.07 -14.94 11.16
CA SER A 170 19.87 -16.36 10.84
C SER A 170 19.24 -17.17 11.98
N ASP A 171 19.18 -16.62 13.20
CA ASP A 171 18.49 -17.25 14.34
C ASP A 171 16.99 -17.43 14.09
N ILE A 172 16.43 -16.61 13.20
CA ILE A 172 15.07 -16.74 12.67
C ILE A 172 15.18 -17.06 11.18
N PRO A 173 15.23 -18.34 10.78
CA PRO A 173 15.60 -18.75 9.42
C PRO A 173 14.42 -18.62 8.43
N VAL A 174 13.86 -17.43 8.33
CA VAL A 174 12.82 -17.07 7.36
C VAL A 174 13.33 -15.98 6.44
N SER A 175 13.32 -16.24 5.13
CA SER A 175 13.78 -15.30 4.10
C SER A 175 12.75 -14.19 3.87
N SER A 176 12.48 -13.37 4.87
CA SER A 176 11.45 -12.35 4.83
C SER A 176 11.86 -11.08 5.57
N GLY A 177 11.09 -10.00 5.38
CA GLY A 177 11.35 -8.69 5.98
C GLY A 177 10.22 -7.70 5.69
N PRO A 178 10.40 -6.42 6.05
CA PRO A 178 9.37 -5.41 5.84
C PRO A 178 9.15 -5.12 4.35
N TRP A 179 7.91 -4.78 4.02
CA TRP A 179 7.46 -4.40 2.68
C TRP A 179 7.76 -5.48 1.62
N LYS A 180 8.60 -5.21 0.64
CA LYS A 180 9.03 -6.14 -0.42
C LYS A 180 10.47 -6.64 -0.21
N LEU A 181 11.11 -6.27 0.92
CA LEU A 181 12.50 -6.61 1.19
C LEU A 181 12.59 -8.02 1.79
N ARG A 182 13.21 -8.92 1.03
CA ARG A 182 13.39 -10.34 1.38
C ARG A 182 14.61 -10.92 0.64
N GLY A 183 14.86 -12.22 0.76
CA GLY A 183 15.89 -12.91 0.00
C GLY A 183 17.19 -13.14 0.77
N LEU A 184 17.31 -12.64 2.01
CA LEU A 184 18.41 -12.95 2.91
C LEU A 184 18.19 -14.29 3.63
N PRO A 185 19.23 -14.99 4.09
CA PRO A 185 19.10 -16.27 4.79
C PRO A 185 18.68 -16.09 6.25
N GLY A 186 17.65 -15.27 6.49
CA GLY A 186 17.12 -14.95 7.79
C GLY A 186 16.16 -13.76 7.76
N LEU A 187 15.55 -13.47 8.92
CA LEU A 187 14.62 -12.37 9.09
C LEU A 187 15.36 -11.03 9.12
N ILE A 188 14.90 -10.08 8.30
CA ILE A 188 15.40 -8.70 8.32
C ILE A 188 14.80 -7.98 9.53
N LEU A 189 15.63 -7.54 10.46
CA LEU A 189 15.19 -6.81 11.65
C LEU A 189 15.27 -5.31 11.49
N ARG A 190 16.23 -4.80 10.71
CA ARG A 190 16.35 -3.38 10.43
C ARG A 190 16.80 -3.18 8.98
N VAL A 191 16.23 -2.18 8.33
CA VAL A 191 16.67 -1.76 7.00
C VAL A 191 16.50 -0.24 6.86
N THR A 192 17.45 0.36 6.16
CA THR A 192 17.47 1.81 5.91
C THR A 192 17.95 2.04 4.49
N ASP A 193 17.33 2.94 3.74
CA ASP A 193 17.86 3.37 2.48
C ASP A 193 19.02 4.37 2.65
N SER A 194 19.87 4.53 1.62
CA SER A 194 21.11 5.33 1.70
C SER A 194 20.86 6.80 2.07
N ASN A 195 19.69 7.34 1.71
CA ASN A 195 19.31 8.72 1.99
C ASN A 195 18.64 8.88 3.36
N ARG A 196 18.37 7.76 4.07
CA ARG A 196 17.60 7.72 5.32
C ARG A 196 16.20 8.32 5.19
N GLU A 197 15.63 8.20 4.01
CA GLU A 197 14.26 8.63 3.73
C GLU A 197 13.25 7.58 4.19
N TYR A 198 13.63 6.29 4.16
CA TYR A 198 12.85 5.17 4.67
C TYR A 198 13.68 4.31 5.61
N GLN A 199 13.18 4.08 6.80
CA GLN A 199 13.80 3.27 7.84
C GLN A 199 12.77 2.35 8.45
N PHE A 200 13.04 1.04 8.47
CA PHE A 200 12.23 0.04 9.14
C PHE A 200 13.04 -0.59 10.28
N GLU A 201 12.42 -0.76 11.42
CA GLU A 201 13.02 -1.41 12.59
C GLU A 201 11.97 -2.32 13.23
N ALA A 202 12.31 -3.61 13.41
CA ALA A 202 11.48 -4.53 14.14
C ALA A 202 11.40 -4.09 15.61
N ILE A 203 10.18 -4.01 16.15
CA ILE A 203 9.92 -3.61 17.55
C ILE A 203 9.21 -4.71 18.33
N LEU A 204 8.69 -5.73 17.65
CA LEU A 204 8.06 -6.90 18.26
C LEU A 204 8.24 -8.11 17.35
N ILE A 205 8.58 -9.24 17.92
CA ILE A 205 8.66 -10.55 17.26
C ILE A 205 7.92 -11.57 18.12
N GLU A 206 6.88 -12.19 17.58
CA GLU A 206 6.05 -13.17 18.27
C GLU A 206 6.00 -14.47 17.45
N SER A 207 6.64 -15.52 17.96
CA SER A 207 6.61 -16.86 17.35
C SER A 207 5.59 -17.79 18.03
N ASN A 208 5.28 -17.58 19.31
CA ASN A 208 4.26 -18.32 20.05
C ASN A 208 3.02 -17.45 20.20
N LEU A 209 2.21 -17.40 19.14
CA LEU A 209 1.01 -16.58 19.13
C LEU A 209 0.00 -17.14 20.13
N LYS A 210 -0.29 -16.36 21.19
CA LYS A 210 -1.29 -16.74 22.23
C LYS A 210 -2.69 -16.89 21.64
N ASN A 211 -2.99 -16.11 20.61
CA ASN A 211 -4.23 -16.16 19.86
C ASN A 211 -3.95 -16.49 18.40
N THR A 212 -4.85 -17.21 17.77
CA THR A 212 -4.76 -17.48 16.34
C THR A 212 -4.87 -16.17 15.55
N ILE A 213 -3.85 -15.86 14.76
CA ILE A 213 -3.86 -14.72 13.85
C ILE A 213 -4.01 -15.24 12.43
N PHE A 214 -5.09 -14.82 11.78
CA PHE A 214 -5.38 -15.23 10.42
C PHE A 214 -4.79 -14.24 9.41
N ILE A 215 -4.25 -14.80 8.33
CA ILE A 215 -3.93 -14.05 7.13
C ILE A 215 -5.21 -13.99 6.31
N MET A 216 -5.78 -12.80 6.20
CA MET A 216 -7.07 -12.57 5.56
C MET A 216 -6.88 -12.09 4.12
N PRO A 217 -7.76 -12.50 3.19
CA PRO A 217 -7.82 -11.86 1.88
C PRO A 217 -8.28 -10.41 2.03
N VAL A 218 -8.02 -9.60 1.01
CA VAL A 218 -8.58 -8.25 0.97
C VAL A 218 -10.04 -8.34 0.55
N LYS A 219 -10.94 -7.87 1.42
CA LYS A 219 -12.41 -7.95 1.23
C LYS A 219 -12.99 -6.85 0.35
N ASP A 220 -12.31 -5.72 0.27
CA ASP A 220 -12.79 -4.56 -0.49
C ASP A 220 -12.77 -4.83 -2.00
N ARG A 221 -13.69 -4.21 -2.71
CA ARG A 221 -13.64 -4.21 -4.18
C ARG A 221 -12.36 -3.54 -4.64
N TYR A 222 -11.71 -4.13 -5.62
CA TYR A 222 -10.50 -3.57 -6.22
C TYR A 222 -10.52 -3.67 -7.74
N THR A 223 -9.82 -2.74 -8.35
CA THR A 223 -9.61 -2.69 -9.78
C THR A 223 -8.21 -3.20 -10.11
N LEU A 224 -8.11 -4.23 -10.95
CA LEU A 224 -6.84 -4.78 -11.39
C LEU A 224 -6.17 -3.83 -12.39
N THR A 225 -4.88 -3.60 -12.17
CA THR A 225 -4.06 -2.75 -13.06
C THR A 225 -2.60 -3.21 -13.06
N SER A 226 -1.66 -2.36 -13.43
CA SER A 226 -0.23 -2.63 -13.37
C SER A 226 0.46 -1.73 -12.33
N ARG A 227 1.60 -2.19 -11.79
CA ARG A 227 2.44 -1.39 -10.89
C ARG A 227 2.72 0.01 -11.47
N LYS A 228 3.13 0.06 -12.74
CA LYS A 228 3.41 1.33 -13.43
C LYS A 228 2.23 2.29 -13.37
N LYS A 229 1.02 1.82 -13.69
CA LYS A 229 -0.20 2.65 -13.61
C LYS A 229 -0.51 3.11 -12.19
N VAL A 230 -0.28 2.25 -11.18
CA VAL A 230 -0.47 2.64 -9.78
C VAL A 230 0.49 3.75 -9.40
N ASN A 231 1.78 3.62 -9.74
CA ASN A 231 2.79 4.65 -9.45
C ASN A 231 2.49 5.98 -10.17
N GLU A 232 2.05 5.92 -11.43
CA GLU A 232 1.60 7.10 -12.19
C GLU A 232 0.39 7.75 -11.52
N LEU A 233 -0.62 6.99 -11.11
CA LEU A 233 -1.80 7.49 -10.43
C LEU A 233 -1.43 8.17 -9.11
N LEU A 234 -0.62 7.52 -8.27
CA LEU A 234 -0.13 8.10 -7.01
C LEU A 234 0.59 9.43 -7.25
N LYS A 235 1.49 9.47 -8.23
CA LYS A 235 2.20 10.69 -8.61
C LYS A 235 1.25 11.81 -9.04
N HIS A 236 0.23 11.50 -9.84
CA HIS A 236 -0.77 12.48 -10.25
C HIS A 236 -1.62 12.96 -9.08
N MET A 237 -2.01 12.06 -8.18
CA MET A 237 -2.78 12.41 -6.99
C MET A 237 -2.02 13.40 -6.09
N HIS A 238 -0.73 13.16 -5.87
CA HIS A 238 0.10 14.05 -5.08
C HIS A 238 0.32 15.42 -5.75
N LYS A 239 0.30 15.45 -7.10
CA LYS A 239 0.44 16.70 -7.85
C LYS A 239 -0.81 17.58 -7.79
N ASP A 240 -2.00 17.00 -7.82
CA ASP A 240 -3.28 17.72 -7.68
C ASP A 240 -4.34 16.80 -7.03
N ILE A 241 -4.45 16.90 -5.71
CA ILE A 241 -5.40 16.12 -4.94
C ILE A 241 -6.85 16.50 -5.23
N LEU A 242 -7.11 17.75 -5.68
CA LEU A 242 -8.47 18.17 -6.07
C LEU A 242 -8.90 17.51 -7.37
N GLN A 243 -8.00 17.42 -8.35
CA GLN A 243 -8.26 16.71 -9.60
C GLN A 243 -8.46 15.20 -9.33
N ALA A 244 -7.64 14.62 -8.46
CA ALA A 244 -7.82 13.22 -8.05
C ALA A 244 -9.19 13.01 -7.40
N GLY A 245 -9.61 13.90 -6.51
CA GLY A 245 -10.93 13.85 -5.88
C GLY A 245 -12.09 13.99 -6.89
N GLU A 246 -11.91 14.79 -7.93
CA GLU A 246 -12.88 14.94 -9.02
C GLU A 246 -13.03 13.65 -9.83
N VAL A 247 -11.91 13.03 -10.20
CA VAL A 247 -11.90 11.73 -10.90
C VAL A 247 -12.58 10.64 -10.09
N ILE A 248 -12.34 10.62 -8.78
CA ILE A 248 -12.86 9.60 -7.86
C ILE A 248 -14.36 9.79 -7.59
N ASN A 249 -14.78 11.04 -7.33
CA ASN A 249 -16.12 11.34 -6.82
C ASN A 249 -17.05 11.95 -7.88
N GLY A 250 -16.58 12.15 -9.13
CA GLY A 250 -17.31 12.84 -10.20
C GLY A 250 -17.55 14.33 -9.92
N ARG A 251 -16.97 14.87 -8.87
CA ARG A 251 -17.10 16.26 -8.44
C ARG A 251 -15.80 16.76 -7.81
N ARG A 252 -15.34 17.93 -8.27
CA ARG A 252 -14.13 18.55 -7.71
C ARG A 252 -14.38 18.98 -6.26
N PRO A 253 -13.59 18.49 -5.30
CA PRO A 253 -13.69 18.93 -3.91
C PRO A 253 -13.40 20.43 -3.77
N GLN A 254 -14.12 21.08 -2.88
CA GLN A 254 -13.85 22.48 -2.52
C GLN A 254 -13.17 22.51 -1.15
N VAL A 255 -12.10 23.28 -1.04
CA VAL A 255 -11.43 23.50 0.24
C VAL A 255 -12.05 24.72 0.89
N ILE A 256 -12.68 24.53 2.05
CA ILE A 256 -13.30 25.62 2.80
C ILE A 256 -12.19 26.64 3.20
N GLY A 257 -12.40 27.90 2.83
CA GLY A 257 -11.47 28.98 3.14
C GLY A 257 -10.28 29.14 2.17
N SER A 258 -10.29 28.41 1.04
CA SER A 258 -9.28 28.53 0.00
C SER A 258 -9.91 28.60 -1.39
N ASN A 259 -9.41 29.51 -2.22
CA ASN A 259 -9.71 29.60 -3.65
C ASN A 259 -8.68 28.82 -4.51
N ALA A 260 -7.89 27.95 -3.92
CA ALA A 260 -6.88 27.19 -4.63
C ALA A 260 -7.54 26.30 -5.72
N SER A 261 -7.06 26.43 -6.93
CA SER A 261 -7.47 25.59 -8.07
C SER A 261 -6.68 24.26 -8.12
N VAL A 262 -5.52 24.21 -7.49
CA VAL A 262 -4.61 23.05 -7.40
C VAL A 262 -4.08 22.96 -5.98
N ILE A 263 -4.08 21.78 -5.41
CA ILE A 263 -3.42 21.47 -4.15
C ILE A 263 -2.47 20.31 -4.39
N SER A 264 -1.17 20.60 -4.24
CA SER A 264 -0.10 19.61 -4.28
C SER A 264 0.24 19.18 -2.87
N VAL A 265 0.46 17.88 -2.69
CA VAL A 265 0.98 17.30 -1.45
C VAL A 265 2.34 16.65 -1.72
N PRO A 266 3.19 16.54 -0.71
CA PRO A 266 4.51 15.94 -0.87
C PRO A 266 4.42 14.54 -1.48
N TYR A 267 5.42 14.16 -2.27
CA TYR A 267 5.51 12.83 -2.88
C TYR A 267 6.93 12.32 -2.84
N ASN A 268 7.19 11.45 -1.89
CA ASN A 268 8.44 10.71 -1.78
C ASN A 268 8.12 9.21 -1.73
N PRO A 269 7.90 8.55 -2.88
CA PRO A 269 7.54 7.14 -2.90
C PRO A 269 8.71 6.26 -2.48
N ILE A 270 8.39 5.12 -1.87
CA ILE A 270 9.40 4.10 -1.54
C ILE A 270 9.97 3.44 -2.81
N GLU A 271 9.18 3.36 -3.89
CA GLU A 271 9.59 2.86 -5.21
C GLU A 271 9.86 4.04 -6.14
N LEU A 272 11.08 4.13 -6.66
CA LEU A 272 11.49 5.19 -7.60
C LEU A 272 11.45 4.72 -9.07
N GLU A 273 11.22 3.40 -9.32
CA GLU A 273 11.20 2.77 -10.64
C GLU A 273 9.85 2.12 -10.95
#